data_789a9b6adba36580cc150dca1a026b61
#
_entry.id   789a9b6adba36580cc150dca1a026b61
#
_cell.length_a   1.000
_cell.length_b   1.000
_cell.length_c   1.000
_cell.angle_alpha   90.00
_cell.angle_beta   90.00
_cell.angle_gamma   90.00
#
_symmetry.space_group_name_H-M   'P 1'
#
loop_
_entity.id
_entity.type
_entity.pdbx_description
1 polymer ?
#
loop_
_entity_poly.entity_id
_entity_poly.type
_entity_poly.pdbx_seq_one_letter_code
_entity_poly.pdbx_strand_id
1 'polypeptide(L)'
;MSTLAPPKERLDRGERSGLGRAWRVIVLNDDHNTFDGVAFALSSVLPGVDFDAGMKLANRIHNSGRAIVWSGEREQAELYWEQLAGHGLTMAPLEQ
;
A
#
# COMPACT_ATOMS: atom_id res chain seq x y z
N MET A 1 -11.15 1.75 -12.69
CA MET A 1 -12.26 1.66 -12.71
C MET A 1 -12.78 1.55 -12.82
N SER A 2 -11.99 1.60 -13.04
CA SER A 2 -12.92 1.54 -13.04
C SER A 2 -13.16 1.32 -13.27
N THR A 3 -12.26 1.71 -13.43
CA THR A 3 -13.18 1.59 -13.37
C THR A 3 -13.65 1.17 -13.48
N LEU A 4 -13.00 1.45 -13.51
CA LEU A 4 -14.04 1.19 -13.33
C LEU A 4 -14.49 0.77 -13.44
N ALA A 5 -13.79 0.88 -13.35
CA ALA A 5 -14.73 0.68 -13.08
C ALA A 5 -14.95 0.16 -13.12
N PRO A 6 -14.87 -0.15 -13.03
CA PRO A 6 -15.59 -0.48 -12.63
C PRO A 6 -15.63 -1.15 -12.69
N PRO A 7 -15.18 -1.36 -12.49
CA PRO A 7 -15.72 -1.78 -12.09
C PRO A 7 -15.64 -2.63 -12.00
N LYS A 8 -15.30 -2.98 -11.65
CA LYS A 8 -15.83 -3.45 -11.25
C LYS A 8 -16.12 -3.91 -10.83
N GLU A 9 -15.66 -4.06 -10.68
CA GLU A 9 -16.46 -4.29 -10.16
C GLU A 9 -17.02 -4.45 -9.74
N ARG A 10 -16.89 -4.73 -9.58
CA ARG A 10 -17.91 -4.75 -9.09
C ARG A 10 -18.35 -4.87 -8.57
N LEU A 11 -17.90 -4.66 -8.39
CA LEU A 11 -18.81 -4.57 -7.77
C LEU A 11 -19.13 -4.92 -7.44
N ASP A 12 -19.09 -5.15 -7.21
CA ASP A 12 -19.87 -5.16 -6.67
C ASP A 12 -20.05 -5.48 -6.23
N ARG A 13 -19.95 -5.31 -5.80
CA ARG A 13 -20.61 -5.31 -5.19
C ARG A 13 -20.67 -5.04 -4.69
N GLY A 14 -20.20 -4.90 -4.60
CA GLY A 14 -20.65 -4.44 -4.06
C GLY A 14 -20.45 -4.53 -3.59
N GLU A 15 -20.34 -4.56 -3.29
CA GLU A 15 -20.58 -4.42 -2.92
C GLU A 15 -20.38 -4.15 -2.69
N ARG A 16 -20.52 -4.18 -2.45
CA ARG A 16 -20.50 -3.77 -2.31
C ARG A 16 -20.38 -3.01 -2.32
N SER A 17 -20.40 -2.85 -2.15
CA SER A 17 -20.18 -2.16 -2.40
C SER A 17 -19.69 -1.73 -2.51
N GLY A 18 -19.75 -1.37 -2.71
CA GLY A 18 -19.17 -0.91 -3.00
C GLY A 18 -18.50 -0.99 -2.93
N LEU A 19 -18.49 -1.18 -3.00
CA LEU A 19 -17.74 -1.28 -2.99
C LEU A 19 -16.75 -0.91 -3.36
N GLY A 20 -17.22 -0.94 -3.17
CA GLY A 20 -16.32 0.07 -3.61
C GLY A 20 -14.97 -0.42 -4.00
N ARG A 21 -14.24 0.43 -4.53
CA ARG A 21 -12.88 0.08 -4.91
C ARG A 21 -11.92 0.58 -3.87
N ALA A 22 -11.08 -0.32 -3.41
CA ALA A 22 -10.06 0.05 -2.45
C ALA A 22 -8.92 0.76 -3.18
N TRP A 23 -8.41 1.81 -2.56
CA TRP A 23 -7.19 2.48 -3.02
C TRP A 23 -5.99 1.75 -2.45
N ARG A 24 -4.99 1.53 -3.28
CA ARG A 24 -3.83 0.72 -2.92
C ARG A 24 -2.61 1.58 -2.72
N VAL A 25 -1.95 1.38 -1.58
CA VAL A 25 -0.67 2.00 -1.28
C VAL A 25 0.41 0.99 -1.64
N ILE A 26 1.28 1.36 -2.57
CA ILE A 26 2.26 0.46 -3.15
C ILE A 26 3.65 1.02 -2.93
N VAL A 27 4.54 0.19 -2.36
CA VAL A 27 5.94 0.55 -2.17
C VAL A 27 6.77 -0.16 -3.23
N LEU A 28 7.68 0.57 -3.83
CA LEU A 28 8.58 0.05 -4.85
C LEU A 28 9.93 -0.28 -4.24
N ASN A 29 10.58 -1.30 -4.79
CA ASN A 29 11.94 -1.62 -4.41
C ASN A 29 12.88 -0.51 -4.89
N ASP A 30 13.90 -0.25 -4.09
CA ASP A 30 14.99 0.67 -4.48
C ASP A 30 16.29 0.10 -3.96
N ASP A 31 17.40 0.79 -4.21
CA ASP A 31 18.71 0.31 -3.84
C ASP A 31 19.33 1.09 -2.67
N HIS A 32 18.55 1.92 -1.98
CA HIS A 32 19.09 2.71 -0.87
C HIS A 32 18.34 2.49 0.46
N ASN A 33 17.13 1.98 0.45
CA ASN A 33 16.43 1.65 1.70
C ASN A 33 16.81 0.25 2.16
N THR A 34 17.08 0.10 3.45
CA THR A 34 17.37 -1.20 4.03
C THR A 34 16.07 -1.92 4.39
N PHE A 35 16.15 -3.25 4.56
CA PHE A 35 14.99 -4.02 5.03
C PHE A 35 14.49 -3.47 6.38
N ASP A 36 15.40 -3.24 7.30
CA ASP A 36 15.04 -2.73 8.62
C ASP A 36 14.39 -1.35 8.53
N GLY A 37 14.92 -0.48 7.65
CA GLY A 37 14.35 0.84 7.45
C GLY A 37 12.96 0.79 6.87
N VAL A 38 12.74 -0.07 5.89
CA VAL A 38 11.41 -0.27 5.30
C VAL A 38 10.45 -0.82 6.36
N ALA A 39 10.87 -1.85 7.10
CA ALA A 39 10.05 -2.45 8.14
C ALA A 39 9.68 -1.43 9.22
N PHE A 40 10.64 -0.59 9.62
CA PHE A 40 10.40 0.46 10.60
C PHE A 40 9.36 1.45 10.09
N ALA A 41 9.50 1.90 8.85
CA ALA A 41 8.55 2.84 8.28
C ALA A 41 7.14 2.24 8.22
N LEU A 42 7.03 1.02 7.73
CA LEU A 42 5.73 0.36 7.59
C LEU A 42 5.07 0.14 8.95
N SER A 43 5.85 -0.31 9.94
CA SER A 43 5.28 -0.55 11.27
C SER A 43 4.95 0.75 12.00
N SER A 44 5.65 1.84 11.70
CA SER A 44 5.38 3.14 12.31
C SER A 44 4.13 3.80 11.76
N VAL A 45 3.81 3.56 10.49
CA VAL A 45 2.75 4.27 9.79
C VAL A 45 1.46 3.46 9.72
N LEU A 46 1.56 2.17 9.39
CA LEU A 46 0.38 1.38 9.05
C LEU A 46 -0.21 0.69 10.27
N PRO A 47 -1.53 0.78 10.46
CA PRO A 47 -2.17 0.08 11.58
C PRO A 47 -2.07 -1.44 11.37
N GLY A 48 -1.85 -2.15 12.48
CA GLY A 48 -1.80 -3.61 12.45
C GLY A 48 -0.54 -4.21 11.85
N VAL A 49 0.45 -3.39 11.52
CA VAL A 49 1.72 -3.87 10.95
C VAL A 49 2.79 -3.70 12.02
N ASP A 50 3.21 -4.81 12.64
CA ASP A 50 4.34 -4.78 13.55
C ASP A 50 5.65 -4.93 12.76
N PHE A 51 6.77 -4.92 13.48
CA PHE A 51 8.06 -4.96 12.82
C PHE A 51 8.26 -6.25 12.01
N ASP A 52 7.81 -7.39 12.54
CA ASP A 52 7.91 -8.67 11.84
C ASP A 52 7.09 -8.66 10.55
N ALA A 53 5.87 -8.15 10.60
CA ALA A 53 5.05 -8.00 9.41
C ALA A 53 5.69 -7.04 8.42
N GLY A 54 6.29 -5.96 8.93
CA GLY A 54 7.03 -5.02 8.10
C GLY A 54 8.21 -5.67 7.40
N MET A 55 8.94 -6.55 8.08
CA MET A 55 10.05 -7.28 7.47
C MET A 55 9.59 -8.23 6.36
N LYS A 56 8.45 -8.88 6.56
CA LYS A 56 7.87 -9.73 5.51
C LYS A 56 7.49 -8.93 4.28
N LEU A 57 6.91 -7.75 4.49
CA LEU A 57 6.58 -6.86 3.39
C LEU A 57 7.85 -6.34 2.70
N ALA A 58 8.86 -5.98 3.46
CA ALA A 58 10.14 -5.54 2.89
C ALA A 58 10.75 -6.63 2.01
N ASN A 59 10.69 -7.88 2.47
CA ASN A 59 11.18 -9.01 1.69
C ASN A 59 10.39 -9.17 0.38
N ARG A 60 9.07 -9.01 0.45
CA ARG A 60 8.22 -9.10 -0.74
C ARG A 60 8.55 -7.98 -1.73
N ILE A 61 8.73 -6.76 -1.23
CA ILE A 61 9.10 -5.63 -2.08
C ILE A 61 10.41 -5.91 -2.79
N HIS A 62 11.40 -6.43 -2.04
CA HIS A 62 12.71 -6.73 -2.61
C HIS A 62 12.63 -7.80 -3.68
N ASN A 63 11.89 -8.88 -3.42
CA ASN A 63 11.85 -10.02 -4.33
C ASN A 63 10.96 -9.79 -5.55
N SER A 64 9.88 -9.02 -5.39
CA SER A 64 8.89 -8.82 -6.46
C SER A 64 9.02 -7.48 -7.16
N GLY A 65 9.85 -6.58 -6.61
CA GLY A 65 10.00 -5.23 -7.15
C GLY A 65 9.00 -4.24 -6.59
N ARG A 66 7.88 -4.70 -6.07
CA ARG A 66 6.84 -3.86 -5.47
C ARG A 66 5.90 -4.72 -4.64
N ALA A 67 5.18 -4.07 -3.74
CA ALA A 67 4.14 -4.75 -2.98
C ALA A 67 3.07 -3.76 -2.54
N ILE A 68 1.83 -4.24 -2.49
CA ILE A 68 0.73 -3.50 -1.88
C ILE A 68 0.89 -3.66 -0.37
N VAL A 69 1.08 -2.57 0.34
CA VAL A 69 1.29 -2.62 1.79
C VAL A 69 0.03 -2.26 2.56
N TRP A 70 -0.94 -1.63 1.91
CA TRP A 70 -2.21 -1.27 2.54
C TRP A 70 -3.22 -0.97 1.44
N SER A 71 -4.49 -1.22 1.73
CA SER A 71 -5.56 -0.81 0.84
C SER A 71 -6.79 -0.44 1.66
N GLY A 72 -7.56 0.51 1.15
CA GLY A 72 -8.74 0.99 1.83
C GLY A 72 -9.24 2.29 1.20
N GLU A 73 -9.84 3.13 2.01
CA GLU A 73 -10.42 4.37 1.53
C GLU A 73 -9.35 5.36 1.10
N ARG A 74 -9.73 6.21 0.16
CA ARG A 74 -8.80 7.13 -0.49
C ARG A 74 -8.12 8.08 0.50
N GLU A 75 -8.89 8.64 1.41
CA GLU A 75 -8.36 9.61 2.37
C GLU A 75 -7.25 9.01 3.20
N GLN A 76 -7.45 7.81 3.71
CA GLN A 76 -6.46 7.12 4.50
C GLN A 76 -5.28 6.67 3.64
N ALA A 77 -5.56 6.24 2.41
CA ALA A 77 -4.50 5.85 1.48
C ALA A 77 -3.56 7.02 1.22
N GLU A 78 -4.11 8.21 0.99
CA GLU A 78 -3.31 9.42 0.75
C GLU A 78 -2.47 9.77 1.97
N LEU A 79 -3.05 9.66 3.17
CA LEU A 79 -2.32 9.95 4.40
C LEU A 79 -1.13 9.00 4.59
N TYR A 80 -1.39 7.71 4.45
CA TYR A 80 -0.32 6.70 4.63
C TYR A 80 0.74 6.85 3.55
N TRP A 81 0.31 7.13 2.32
CA TRP A 81 1.24 7.35 1.21
C TRP A 81 2.21 8.49 1.54
N GLU A 82 1.67 9.61 2.02
CA GLU A 82 2.49 10.77 2.37
C GLU A 82 3.45 10.46 3.51
N GLN A 83 2.96 9.75 4.52
CA GLN A 83 3.80 9.42 5.66
C GLN A 83 4.93 8.46 5.29
N LEU A 84 4.64 7.47 4.46
CA LEU A 84 5.66 6.54 4.00
C LEU A 84 6.68 7.25 3.11
N ALA A 85 6.22 8.12 2.23
CA ALA A 85 7.12 8.93 1.41
C ALA A 85 8.01 9.81 2.31
N GLY A 86 7.46 10.33 3.39
CA GLY A 86 8.21 11.13 4.36
C GLY A 86 9.28 10.33 5.09
N HIS A 87 9.11 9.02 5.20
CA HIS A 87 10.13 8.13 5.75
C HIS A 87 11.22 7.79 4.73
N GLY A 88 11.10 8.27 3.50
CA GLY A 88 12.10 8.04 2.46
C GLY A 88 11.86 6.81 1.61
N LEU A 89 10.69 6.16 1.72
CA LEU A 89 10.38 5.03 0.88
C LEU A 89 10.06 5.49 -0.55
N THR A 90 10.33 4.62 -1.50
CA THR A 90 10.00 4.89 -2.91
C THR A 90 8.58 4.39 -3.17
N MET A 91 7.70 5.32 -3.53
CA MET A 91 6.27 5.04 -3.63
C MET A 91 5.82 5.05 -5.08
N ALA A 92 4.96 4.09 -5.44
CA ALA A 92 4.23 4.18 -6.70
C ALA A 92 3.06 5.16 -6.51
N PRO A 93 2.52 5.73 -7.61
CA PRO A 93 1.29 6.50 -7.49
C PRO A 93 0.17 5.64 -6.92
N LEU A 94 -0.74 6.27 -6.16
CA LEU A 94 -1.91 5.56 -5.66
C LEU A 94 -2.74 5.03 -6.82
N GLU A 95 -3.29 3.83 -6.64
CA GLU A 95 -4.16 3.23 -7.66
C GLU A 95 -5.30 2.48 -7.01
N GLN A 96 -6.35 2.31 -7.76
CA GLN A 96 -7.50 1.52 -7.35
C GLN A 96 -7.43 0.09 -7.83
#